data_562b93dd676ac81e3ceb2e5a8e138db5
#
_entry.id   562b93dd676ac81e3ceb2e5a8e138db5
#
_cell.length_a   1.000
_cell.length_b   1.000
_cell.length_c   1.000
_cell.angle_alpha   90.00
_cell.angle_beta   90.00
_cell.angle_gamma   90.00
#
_symmetry.space_group_name_H-M   'P 1'
#
loop_
_entity.id
_entity.type
_entity.pdbx_description
1 polymer ?
#
loop_
_entity_poly.entity_id
_entity_poly.type
_entity_poly.pdbx_seq_one_letter_code
_entity_poly.pdbx_strand_id
1 'polypeptide(L)'
;MATATSIAQTLQTVPYVDLKKYAGKWYEIASFPQLFQKGCHCTTAEYTLTDKGYVTVENRCNKDSINGKQSYIKGKAFVDENSGNAKLKVQFFWPFKGKYWIIELADDYSYVVIGHPNKKYLWILSRTPKMDGTLYQQIISRTKEKGFDVSKIKTTQQK
;
A
#
# COMPACT_ATOMS: atom_id res chain seq x y z
N MET A 1 23.99 -12.63 -33.36
CA MET A 1 23.03 -12.87 -32.25
C MET A 1 22.78 -11.55 -31.53
N ALA A 2 21.59 -11.02 -31.62
CA ALA A 2 21.24 -9.83 -30.84
C ALA A 2 20.97 -10.25 -29.40
N THR A 3 21.81 -9.86 -28.46
CA THR A 3 21.52 -9.95 -27.04
C THR A 3 20.39 -8.97 -26.74
N ALA A 4 19.20 -9.48 -26.54
CA ALA A 4 18.10 -8.66 -26.05
C ALA A 4 18.48 -8.18 -24.64
N THR A 5 18.91 -6.93 -24.55
CA THR A 5 19.09 -6.26 -23.26
C THR A 5 17.69 -6.11 -22.67
N SER A 6 17.36 -6.93 -21.68
CA SER A 6 16.14 -6.76 -20.91
C SER A 6 16.20 -5.41 -20.21
N ILE A 7 15.51 -4.41 -20.78
CA ILE A 7 15.31 -3.14 -20.10
C ILE A 7 14.43 -3.43 -18.88
N ALA A 8 14.98 -3.25 -17.67
CA ALA A 8 14.22 -3.40 -16.45
C ALA A 8 13.00 -2.46 -16.52
N GLN A 9 11.80 -3.03 -16.41
CA GLN A 9 10.55 -2.28 -16.48
C GLN A 9 10.47 -1.31 -15.30
N THR A 10 10.41 -0.01 -15.59
CA THR A 10 10.18 1.02 -14.57
C THR A 10 8.76 0.89 -14.03
N LEU A 11 8.62 0.86 -12.71
CA LEU A 11 7.32 0.79 -12.06
C LEU A 11 6.50 2.03 -12.41
N GLN A 12 5.29 1.81 -12.93
CA GLN A 12 4.34 2.87 -13.27
C GLN A 12 3.29 3.03 -12.18
N THR A 13 2.92 4.28 -11.90
CA THR A 13 1.80 4.60 -11.03
C THR A 13 0.54 4.83 -11.86
N VAL A 14 -0.64 4.82 -11.18
CA VAL A 14 -1.86 5.35 -11.80
C VAL A 14 -1.65 6.83 -12.15
N PRO A 15 -2.35 7.36 -13.19
CA PRO A 15 -2.09 8.74 -13.64
C PRO A 15 -2.58 9.80 -12.67
N TYR A 16 -3.63 9.51 -11.89
CA TYR A 16 -4.22 10.49 -10.97
C TYR A 16 -4.96 9.80 -9.82
N VAL A 17 -4.89 10.42 -8.64
CA VAL A 17 -5.62 10.00 -7.44
C VAL A 17 -6.36 11.21 -6.85
N ASP A 18 -7.68 11.09 -6.72
CA ASP A 18 -8.47 12.06 -5.97
C ASP A 18 -8.29 11.77 -4.48
N LEU A 19 -7.52 12.62 -3.79
CA LEU A 19 -7.19 12.41 -2.38
C LEU A 19 -8.42 12.43 -1.47
N LYS A 20 -9.47 13.18 -1.83
CA LYS A 20 -10.72 13.20 -1.06
C LYS A 20 -11.41 11.84 -1.09
N LYS A 21 -11.41 11.18 -2.25
CA LYS A 21 -11.96 9.82 -2.39
C LYS A 21 -11.04 8.77 -1.76
N TYR A 22 -9.74 9.02 -1.79
CA TYR A 22 -8.74 8.10 -1.23
C TYR A 22 -8.72 8.13 0.30
N ALA A 23 -9.05 9.25 0.91
CA ALA A 23 -9.07 9.43 2.36
C ALA A 23 -10.03 8.44 3.05
N GLY A 24 -9.85 8.28 4.35
CA GLY A 24 -10.63 7.39 5.18
C GLY A 24 -9.91 6.08 5.50
N LYS A 25 -10.67 5.10 5.93
CA LYS A 25 -10.14 3.83 6.43
C LYS A 25 -9.98 2.80 5.31
N TRP A 26 -8.86 2.09 5.37
CA TRP A 26 -8.52 0.97 4.51
C TRP A 26 -8.13 -0.24 5.36
N TYR A 27 -8.52 -1.44 4.92
CA TYR A 27 -8.10 -2.70 5.52
C TYR A 27 -6.98 -3.31 4.69
N GLU A 28 -5.91 -3.76 5.34
CA GLU A 28 -4.85 -4.50 4.66
C GLU A 28 -5.35 -5.92 4.36
N ILE A 29 -5.30 -6.30 3.10
CA ILE A 29 -5.67 -7.65 2.63
C ILE A 29 -4.43 -8.54 2.58
N ALA A 30 -3.32 -7.99 2.09
CA ALA A 30 -2.06 -8.71 1.97
C ALA A 30 -0.91 -7.71 1.85
N SER A 31 0.28 -8.16 2.18
CA SER A 31 1.49 -7.35 2.05
C SER A 31 2.74 -8.22 1.98
N PHE A 32 3.86 -7.62 1.57
CA PHE A 32 5.16 -8.22 1.83
C PHE A 32 5.48 -8.08 3.32
N PRO A 33 6.07 -9.12 3.97
CA PRO A 33 6.43 -9.05 5.37
C PRO A 33 7.43 -7.92 5.65
N GLN A 34 7.22 -7.22 6.76
CA GLN A 34 8.08 -6.13 7.20
C GLN A 34 8.34 -6.26 8.70
N LEU A 35 9.55 -5.89 9.15
CA LEU A 35 9.95 -6.01 10.55
C LEU A 35 9.05 -5.22 11.50
N PHE A 36 8.67 -3.99 11.12
CA PHE A 36 7.83 -3.13 11.96
C PHE A 36 6.36 -3.57 12.03
N GLN A 37 5.94 -4.46 11.11
CA GLN A 37 4.58 -5.06 11.12
C GLN A 37 4.58 -6.51 11.62
N LYS A 38 5.70 -7.00 12.12
CA LYS A 38 5.80 -8.38 12.63
C LYS A 38 4.79 -8.62 13.74
N GLY A 39 4.00 -9.67 13.60
CA GLY A 39 2.95 -10.02 14.55
C GLY A 39 1.66 -9.20 14.41
N CYS A 40 1.54 -8.33 13.40
CA CYS A 40 0.33 -7.55 13.17
C CYS A 40 -0.78 -8.37 12.52
N HIS A 41 -1.97 -8.30 13.11
CA HIS A 41 -3.24 -8.84 12.60
C HIS A 41 -4.26 -7.70 12.56
N CYS A 42 -5.28 -7.83 11.75
CA CYS A 42 -6.33 -6.81 11.61
C CYS A 42 -5.78 -5.43 11.28
N THR A 43 -4.73 -5.38 10.47
CA THR A 43 -4.04 -4.13 10.11
C THR A 43 -4.97 -3.23 9.29
N THR A 44 -5.03 -1.97 9.71
CA THR A 44 -5.76 -0.92 8.99
C THR A 44 -4.88 0.30 8.82
N ALA A 45 -5.18 1.08 7.77
CA ALA A 45 -4.59 2.39 7.54
C ALA A 45 -5.72 3.40 7.38
N GLU A 46 -5.59 4.55 8.02
CA GLU A 46 -6.55 5.64 7.88
C GLU A 46 -5.84 6.90 7.43
N TYR A 47 -6.34 7.49 6.35
CA TYR A 47 -5.76 8.70 5.77
C TYR A 47 -6.71 9.86 5.99
N THR A 48 -6.18 10.96 6.54
CA THR A 48 -6.94 12.18 6.81
C THR A 48 -6.26 13.36 6.13
N LEU A 49 -6.99 14.07 5.28
CA LEU A 49 -6.49 15.29 4.65
C LEU A 49 -6.32 16.39 5.70
N THR A 50 -5.26 17.18 5.55
CA THR A 50 -5.02 18.35 6.37
C THR A 50 -4.89 19.58 5.47
N ASP A 51 -5.01 20.76 6.06
CA ASP A 51 -4.73 22.05 5.40
C ASP A 51 -3.25 22.46 5.50
N LYS A 52 -2.39 21.58 6.04
CA LYS A 52 -0.98 21.84 6.33
C LYS A 52 -0.01 21.31 5.28
N GLY A 53 -0.52 20.85 4.14
CA GLY A 53 0.31 20.35 3.03
C GLY A 53 0.75 18.90 3.16
N TYR A 54 0.14 18.12 4.05
CA TYR A 54 0.36 16.67 4.15
C TYR A 54 -0.94 15.93 4.47
N VAL A 55 -0.92 14.63 4.27
CA VAL A 55 -1.99 13.71 4.66
C VAL A 55 -1.56 12.99 5.93
N THR A 56 -2.41 12.96 6.95
CA THR A 56 -2.15 12.18 8.16
C THR A 56 -2.37 10.70 7.86
N VAL A 57 -1.47 9.85 8.33
CA VAL A 57 -1.54 8.39 8.21
C VAL A 57 -1.60 7.77 9.59
N GLU A 58 -2.64 7.00 9.87
CA GLU A 58 -2.81 6.30 11.14
C GLU A 58 -2.90 4.80 10.86
N ASN A 59 -1.90 4.04 11.33
CA ASN A 59 -1.88 2.60 11.21
C ASN A 59 -2.21 1.95 12.54
N ARG A 60 -3.09 0.95 12.50
CA ARG A 60 -3.47 0.15 13.66
C ARG A 60 -3.36 -1.32 13.32
N CYS A 61 -2.98 -2.12 14.29
CA CYS A 61 -3.06 -3.57 14.19
C CYS A 61 -3.23 -4.19 15.57
N ASN A 62 -3.62 -5.45 15.60
CA ASN A 62 -3.65 -6.25 16.82
C ASN A 62 -2.40 -7.13 16.86
N LYS A 63 -1.66 -7.12 17.96
CA LYS A 63 -0.40 -7.85 18.08
C LYS A 63 -0.64 -9.32 18.42
N ASP A 64 0.06 -10.20 17.70
CA ASP A 64 0.19 -11.64 17.92
C ASP A 64 -1.07 -12.48 17.73
N SER A 65 -2.24 -11.87 17.69
CA SER A 65 -3.51 -12.54 17.35
C SER A 65 -4.57 -11.52 16.92
N ILE A 66 -5.66 -11.99 16.35
CA ILE A 66 -6.79 -11.12 15.95
C ILE A 66 -7.45 -10.42 17.14
N ASN A 67 -7.29 -10.97 18.34
CA ASN A 67 -7.79 -10.39 19.59
C ASN A 67 -6.66 -9.81 20.46
N GLY A 68 -5.47 -9.67 19.89
CA GLY A 68 -4.31 -9.14 20.60
C GLY A 68 -4.41 -7.66 20.94
N LYS A 69 -3.44 -7.19 21.71
CA LYS A 69 -3.36 -5.78 22.10
C LYS A 69 -3.20 -4.90 20.86
N GLN A 70 -3.98 -3.82 20.78
CA GLN A 70 -3.88 -2.87 19.67
C GLN A 70 -2.57 -2.09 19.73
N SER A 71 -1.87 -2.06 18.59
CA SER A 71 -0.72 -1.21 18.32
C SER A 71 -1.15 -0.07 17.37
N TYR A 72 -0.59 1.09 17.58
CA TYR A 72 -0.95 2.30 16.83
C TYR A 72 0.29 3.12 16.53
N ILE A 73 0.38 3.62 15.29
CA ILE A 73 1.40 4.58 14.89
C ILE A 73 0.80 5.63 13.97
N LYS A 74 1.20 6.87 14.16
CA LYS A 74 0.75 8.02 13.37
C LYS A 74 1.93 8.62 12.61
N GLY A 75 1.71 8.93 11.34
CA GLY A 75 2.71 9.54 10.48
C GLY A 75 2.10 10.57 9.54
N LYS A 76 2.94 11.04 8.62
CA LYS A 76 2.57 12.02 7.60
C LYS A 76 2.92 11.48 6.22
N ALA A 77 2.06 11.73 5.24
CA ALA A 77 2.33 11.44 3.84
C ALA A 77 2.41 12.74 3.06
N PHE A 78 3.48 12.89 2.30
CA PHE A 78 3.75 14.05 1.47
C PHE A 78 3.63 13.65 0.00
N VAL A 79 2.81 14.37 -0.75
CA VAL A 79 2.62 14.12 -2.17
C VAL A 79 3.78 14.68 -2.96
N ASP A 80 4.36 13.89 -3.86
CA ASP A 80 5.36 14.38 -4.81
C ASP A 80 4.67 15.23 -5.89
N GLU A 81 5.25 16.39 -6.19
CA GLU A 81 4.74 17.26 -7.25
C GLU A 81 4.77 16.54 -8.60
N ASN A 82 3.83 16.91 -9.48
CA ASN A 82 3.71 16.37 -10.85
C ASN A 82 3.51 14.85 -10.93
N SER A 83 3.04 14.21 -9.87
CA SER A 83 2.77 12.78 -9.83
C SER A 83 1.28 12.43 -9.98
N GLY A 84 0.40 13.42 -10.10
CA GLY A 84 -1.05 13.18 -10.08
C GLY A 84 -1.54 12.65 -8.74
N ASN A 85 -0.85 12.97 -7.64
CA ASN A 85 -1.09 12.47 -6.28
C ASN A 85 -0.84 10.95 -6.12
N ALA A 86 -0.17 10.33 -7.07
CA ALA A 86 0.04 8.88 -7.06
C ALA A 86 1.40 8.46 -6.46
N LYS A 87 2.32 9.39 -6.31
CA LYS A 87 3.61 9.16 -5.64
C LYS A 87 3.68 9.98 -4.36
N LEU A 88 3.81 9.31 -3.24
CA LEU A 88 3.90 9.93 -1.92
C LEU A 88 5.15 9.45 -1.20
N LYS A 89 5.52 10.19 -0.17
CA LYS A 89 6.53 9.78 0.81
C LYS A 89 5.88 9.75 2.18
N VAL A 90 5.94 8.61 2.85
CA VAL A 90 5.34 8.42 4.18
C VAL A 90 6.44 8.48 5.23
N GLN A 91 6.21 9.26 6.29
CA GLN A 91 7.13 9.48 7.38
C GLN A 91 6.45 9.17 8.71
N PHE A 92 6.97 8.17 9.43
CA PHE A 92 6.57 7.87 10.81
C PHE A 92 7.58 8.41 11.81
N PHE A 93 8.87 8.41 11.45
CA PHE A 93 9.98 8.91 12.30
C PHE A 93 10.85 9.86 11.50
N TRP A 94 10.94 11.12 11.95
CA TRP A 94 11.83 12.11 11.32
C TRP A 94 13.31 11.65 11.47
N PRO A 95 14.19 11.78 10.46
CA PRO A 95 13.96 12.34 9.11
C PRO A 95 13.61 11.30 8.03
N PHE A 96 13.30 10.05 8.38
CA PHE A 96 13.15 8.94 7.44
C PHE A 96 11.80 8.99 6.74
N LYS A 97 11.82 8.92 5.38
CA LYS A 97 10.63 8.88 4.53
C LYS A 97 10.70 7.67 3.61
N GLY A 98 9.62 6.91 3.54
CA GLY A 98 9.49 5.78 2.62
C GLY A 98 8.64 6.12 1.41
N LYS A 99 9.06 5.68 0.23
CA LYS A 99 8.28 5.87 -1.00
C LYS A 99 7.03 5.01 -0.97
N TYR A 100 5.92 5.62 -1.33
CA TYR A 100 4.58 5.05 -1.33
C TYR A 100 3.95 5.38 -2.68
N TRP A 101 3.94 4.42 -3.60
CA TRP A 101 3.48 4.62 -4.96
C TRP A 101 2.19 3.85 -5.19
N ILE A 102 1.15 4.56 -5.61
CA ILE A 102 -0.14 3.95 -5.93
C ILE A 102 -0.06 3.41 -7.36
N ILE A 103 0.05 2.09 -7.47
CA ILE A 103 0.33 1.40 -8.75
C ILE A 103 -0.91 0.78 -9.38
N GLU A 104 -1.97 0.59 -8.60
CA GLU A 104 -3.27 0.16 -9.09
C GLU A 104 -4.34 0.70 -8.14
N LEU A 105 -5.45 1.16 -8.69
CA LEU A 105 -6.56 1.72 -7.91
C LEU A 105 -7.86 1.41 -8.65
N ALA A 106 -8.83 0.84 -7.94
CA ALA A 106 -10.16 0.61 -8.50
C ALA A 106 -10.84 1.93 -8.86
N ASP A 107 -11.59 1.95 -9.95
CA ASP A 107 -12.30 3.17 -10.41
C ASP A 107 -13.24 3.72 -9.34
N ASP A 108 -13.85 2.85 -8.55
CA ASP A 108 -14.73 3.20 -7.43
C ASP A 108 -14.00 3.38 -6.09
N TYR A 109 -12.65 3.31 -6.09
CA TYR A 109 -11.82 3.40 -4.89
C TYR A 109 -12.10 2.29 -3.87
N SER A 110 -12.56 1.13 -4.31
CA SER A 110 -12.85 -0.01 -3.41
C SER A 110 -11.60 -0.79 -3.00
N TYR A 111 -10.55 -0.78 -3.81
CA TYR A 111 -9.26 -1.36 -3.47
C TYR A 111 -8.11 -0.55 -4.06
N VAL A 112 -6.93 -0.75 -3.51
CA VAL A 112 -5.70 -0.09 -3.96
C VAL A 112 -4.51 -1.04 -3.79
N VAL A 113 -3.54 -0.95 -4.70
CA VAL A 113 -2.24 -1.61 -4.59
C VAL A 113 -1.17 -0.54 -4.51
N ILE A 114 -0.33 -0.66 -3.51
CA ILE A 114 0.76 0.29 -3.22
C ILE A 114 2.07 -0.48 -3.28
N GLY A 115 3.06 0.08 -3.96
CA GLY A 115 4.38 -0.52 -4.06
C GLY A 115 5.49 0.50 -3.94
N HIS A 116 6.67 0.02 -3.53
CA HIS A 116 7.90 0.80 -3.60
C HIS A 116 8.57 0.54 -4.95
N PRO A 117 9.20 1.55 -5.59
CA PRO A 117 9.85 1.35 -6.88
C PRO A 117 11.02 0.35 -6.88
N ASN A 118 11.59 0.04 -5.69
CA ASN A 118 12.59 -1.03 -5.56
C ASN A 118 11.96 -2.44 -5.58
N LYS A 119 10.62 -2.55 -5.56
CA LYS A 119 9.83 -3.79 -5.56
C LYS A 119 10.03 -4.68 -4.33
N LYS A 120 10.56 -4.11 -3.24
CA LYS A 120 10.76 -4.82 -1.96
C LYS A 120 9.60 -4.63 -0.97
N TYR A 121 8.68 -3.73 -1.26
CA TYR A 121 7.53 -3.42 -0.42
C TYR A 121 6.27 -3.39 -1.26
N LEU A 122 5.20 -3.99 -0.75
CA LEU A 122 3.91 -4.08 -1.43
C LEU A 122 2.80 -4.18 -0.39
N TRP A 123 1.69 -3.47 -0.66
CA TRP A 123 0.46 -3.56 0.12
C TRP A 123 -0.74 -3.64 -0.80
N ILE A 124 -1.69 -4.50 -0.45
CA ILE A 124 -3.01 -4.57 -1.07
C ILE A 124 -4.02 -4.21 0.00
N LEU A 125 -4.74 -3.12 -0.22
CA LEU A 125 -5.74 -2.59 0.73
C LEU A 125 -7.13 -2.63 0.11
N SER A 126 -8.15 -2.75 0.95
CA SER A 126 -9.55 -2.76 0.55
C SER A 126 -10.38 -1.90 1.50
N ARG A 127 -11.50 -1.40 1.01
CA ARG A 127 -12.47 -0.68 1.86
C ARG A 127 -13.23 -1.61 2.81
N THR A 128 -13.21 -2.92 2.52
CA THR A 128 -13.82 -3.95 3.35
C THR A 128 -12.75 -4.89 3.90
N PRO A 129 -12.98 -5.53 5.06
CA PRO A 129 -12.00 -6.42 5.66
C PRO A 129 -11.75 -7.71 4.87
N LYS A 130 -12.61 -8.02 3.91
CA LYS A 130 -12.48 -9.20 3.04
C LYS A 130 -12.57 -8.78 1.58
N MET A 131 -11.79 -9.42 0.73
CA MET A 131 -11.76 -9.19 -0.70
C MET A 131 -12.21 -10.46 -1.43
N ASP A 132 -12.98 -10.29 -2.51
CA ASP A 132 -13.35 -11.39 -3.38
C ASP A 132 -12.11 -12.13 -3.89
N GLY A 133 -12.15 -13.47 -3.85
CA GLY A 133 -11.00 -14.30 -4.21
C GLY A 133 -10.59 -14.19 -5.67
N THR A 134 -11.55 -14.05 -6.58
CA THR A 134 -11.27 -13.85 -8.01
C THR A 134 -10.58 -12.52 -8.26
N LEU A 135 -11.06 -11.44 -7.64
CA LEU A 135 -10.44 -10.12 -7.72
C LEU A 135 -9.01 -10.17 -7.14
N TYR A 136 -8.83 -10.82 -6.00
CA TYR A 136 -7.51 -10.97 -5.38
C TYR A 136 -6.52 -11.65 -6.33
N GLN A 137 -6.91 -12.76 -6.97
CA GLN A 137 -6.05 -13.47 -7.93
C GLN A 137 -5.72 -12.62 -9.16
N GLN A 138 -6.66 -11.83 -9.64
CA GLN A 138 -6.42 -10.89 -10.74
C GLN A 138 -5.40 -9.81 -10.35
N ILE A 139 -5.51 -9.27 -9.14
CA ILE A 139 -4.54 -8.29 -8.62
C ILE A 139 -3.15 -8.91 -8.51
N ILE A 140 -3.04 -10.14 -7.98
CA ILE A 140 -1.77 -10.88 -7.87
C ILE A 140 -1.14 -11.06 -9.25
N SER A 141 -1.92 -11.46 -10.24
CA SER A 141 -1.44 -11.64 -11.61
C SER A 141 -0.88 -10.35 -12.21
N ARG A 142 -1.61 -9.25 -12.08
CA ARG A 142 -1.16 -7.93 -12.56
C ARG A 142 0.07 -7.42 -11.80
N THR A 143 0.14 -7.68 -10.50
CA THR A 143 1.29 -7.31 -9.66
C THR A 143 2.55 -8.06 -10.09
N LYS A 144 2.42 -9.34 -10.41
CA LYS A 144 3.51 -10.16 -10.98
C LYS A 144 4.00 -9.58 -12.31
N GLU A 145 3.09 -9.17 -13.17
CA GLU A 145 3.43 -8.55 -14.46
C GLU A 145 4.22 -7.24 -14.29
N LYS A 146 3.99 -6.52 -13.19
CA LYS A 146 4.73 -5.31 -12.84
C LYS A 146 6.12 -5.58 -12.28
N GLY A 147 6.51 -6.85 -12.13
CA GLY A 147 7.85 -7.26 -11.73
C GLY A 147 8.03 -7.53 -10.24
N PHE A 148 6.95 -7.62 -9.46
CA PHE A 148 7.01 -8.01 -8.05
C PHE A 148 7.10 -9.52 -7.88
N ASP A 149 7.88 -9.97 -6.90
CA ASP A 149 7.94 -11.37 -6.51
C ASP A 149 6.72 -11.70 -5.63
N VAL A 150 5.63 -12.13 -6.28
CA VAL A 150 4.36 -12.40 -5.60
C VAL A 150 4.41 -13.60 -4.64
N SER A 151 5.46 -14.43 -4.72
CA SER A 151 5.67 -15.53 -3.76
C SER A 151 5.91 -15.03 -2.34
N LYS A 152 6.31 -13.77 -2.18
CA LYS A 152 6.56 -13.13 -0.88
C LYS A 152 5.31 -12.56 -0.23
N ILE A 153 4.18 -12.50 -0.95
CA ILE A 153 2.95 -11.93 -0.43
C ILE A 153 2.38 -12.83 0.67
N LYS A 154 2.04 -12.21 1.81
CA LYS A 154 1.31 -12.85 2.90
C LYS A 154 -0.04 -12.17 3.08
N THR A 155 -1.09 -12.98 3.20
CA THR A 155 -2.42 -12.46 3.52
C THR A 155 -2.48 -12.00 4.96
N THR A 156 -3.22 -10.93 5.19
CA THR A 156 -3.43 -10.34 6.52
C THR A 156 -4.74 -10.88 7.09
N GLN A 157 -4.69 -11.44 8.29
CA GLN A 157 -5.89 -11.87 8.99
C GLN A 157 -6.72 -10.65 9.40
N GLN A 158 -8.01 -10.66 9.06
CA GLN A 158 -9.01 -9.68 9.50
C GLN A 158 -10.14 -10.39 10.25
N LYS A 159 -10.84 -9.67 11.12
CA LYS A 159 -12.06 -10.17 11.80
C LYS A 159 -13.22 -10.33 10.84
#